data_0bf8998e0a42618aee25ee67b709ca4a
#
_entry.id   0bf8998e0a42618aee25ee67b709ca4a
#
_cell.length_a   1.000
_cell.length_b   1.000
_cell.length_c   1.000
_cell.angle_alpha   90.00
_cell.angle_beta   90.00
_cell.angle_gamma   90.00
#
_symmetry.space_group_name_H-M   'P 1'
#
loop_
_entity.id
_entity.type
_entity.pdbx_description
1 polymer ?
#
loop_
_entity_poly.entity_id
_entity_poly.type
_entity_poly.pdbx_seq_one_letter_code
_entity_poly.pdbx_strand_id
1 'polypeptide(L)'
;MLEERLKVKIMKYPIKYSTNPPSKIFEVNDLEEQFFNTLYLKLSNDINEKIYLLRLSDGTLNVEYKNGLYIGKIKLQGRKHSMQILKSLYKSYTVYDDFNEHISEWINYFDKYLRKEM
;
A
#
# COMPACT_ATOMS: atom_id res chain seq x y z
N MET A 1 12.33 19.63 -20.44
CA MET A 1 12.46 20.55 -19.30
C MET A 1 13.25 19.90 -18.20
N LEU A 2 14.08 20.69 -17.52
CA LEU A 2 14.89 20.17 -16.44
C LEU A 2 14.04 19.62 -15.29
N GLU A 3 12.90 20.25 -15.03
CA GLU A 3 12.00 19.81 -13.98
C GLU A 3 11.50 18.38 -14.23
N GLU A 4 11.25 18.05 -15.49
CA GLU A 4 10.79 16.71 -15.83
C GLU A 4 11.85 15.65 -15.60
N ARG A 5 13.12 15.99 -15.85
CA ARG A 5 14.21 15.06 -15.60
C ARG A 5 14.46 14.83 -14.13
N LEU A 6 14.15 15.83 -13.31
CA LEU A 6 14.36 15.76 -11.88
C LEU A 6 13.13 15.29 -11.13
N LYS A 7 12.06 14.99 -11.87
CA LYS A 7 10.83 14.52 -11.24
C LYS A 7 11.06 13.15 -10.62
N VAL A 8 10.92 13.10 -9.32
CA VAL A 8 11.06 11.87 -8.54
C VAL A 8 9.68 11.42 -8.11
N LYS A 9 9.42 10.12 -8.24
CA LYS A 9 8.17 9.55 -7.76
C LYS A 9 8.20 9.52 -6.25
N ILE A 10 7.27 10.23 -5.64
CA ILE A 10 7.23 10.39 -4.20
C ILE A 10 6.02 9.66 -3.65
N MET A 11 6.27 8.74 -2.73
CA MET A 11 5.21 8.08 -1.98
C MET A 11 4.91 8.91 -0.75
N LYS A 12 3.62 9.19 -0.53
CA LYS A 12 3.20 9.95 0.65
C LYS A 12 3.26 9.11 1.92
N TYR A 13 3.20 7.80 1.78
CA TYR A 13 3.39 6.91 2.92
C TYR A 13 4.86 6.51 3.02
N PRO A 14 5.43 6.51 4.23
CA PRO A 14 6.82 6.08 4.39
C PRO A 14 6.97 4.59 4.07
N ILE A 15 8.06 4.26 3.40
CA ILE A 15 8.37 2.87 3.04
C ILE A 15 9.54 2.39 3.88
N LYS A 16 9.36 1.26 4.55
CA LYS A 16 10.42 0.57 5.27
C LYS A 16 10.68 -0.76 4.58
N TYR A 17 11.90 -1.28 4.72
CA TYR A 17 12.22 -2.59 4.18
C TYR A 17 12.09 -3.66 5.25
N SER A 18 11.62 -4.84 4.86
CA SER A 18 11.41 -5.95 5.80
C SER A 18 12.72 -6.53 6.30
N THR A 19 13.82 -6.34 5.57
CA THR A 19 15.15 -6.78 5.98
C THR A 19 16.08 -5.58 6.07
N ASN A 20 17.10 -5.67 6.95
CA ASN A 20 18.07 -4.59 7.14
C ASN A 20 19.47 -5.20 7.23
N PRO A 21 20.34 -5.03 6.21
CA PRO A 21 20.07 -4.28 4.97
C PRO A 21 19.12 -5.04 4.05
N PRO A 22 18.43 -4.34 3.14
CA PRO A 22 17.55 -5.02 2.20
C PRO A 22 18.36 -5.82 1.18
N SER A 23 17.84 -6.99 0.81
CA SER A 23 18.48 -7.83 -0.19
C SER A 23 18.37 -7.23 -1.60
N LYS A 24 17.37 -6.40 -1.83
CA LYS A 24 17.15 -5.73 -3.09
C LYS A 24 16.42 -4.40 -2.84
N ILE A 25 16.84 -3.37 -3.57
CA ILE A 25 16.20 -2.05 -3.53
C ILE A 25 15.23 -1.94 -4.69
N PHE A 26 13.99 -1.58 -4.40
CA PHE A 26 12.97 -1.37 -5.42
C PHE A 26 12.61 0.10 -5.48
N GLU A 27 12.75 0.70 -6.66
CA GLU A 27 12.29 2.06 -6.87
C GLU A 27 10.77 2.08 -7.03
N VAL A 28 10.13 3.13 -6.51
CA VAL A 28 8.70 3.32 -6.70
C VAL A 28 8.43 3.52 -8.19
N ASN A 29 7.48 2.73 -8.72
CA ASN A 29 7.10 2.87 -10.13
C ASN A 29 5.77 3.63 -10.27
N ASP A 30 5.37 3.91 -11.52
CA ASP A 30 4.17 4.68 -11.80
C ASP A 30 2.91 4.02 -11.25
N LEU A 31 2.84 2.70 -11.34
CA LEU A 31 1.66 1.97 -10.86
C LEU A 31 1.52 2.11 -9.35
N GLU A 32 2.61 1.99 -8.64
CA GLU A 32 2.62 2.15 -7.19
C GLU A 32 2.22 3.58 -6.80
N GLU A 33 2.82 4.56 -7.46
CA GLU A 33 2.52 5.96 -7.18
C GLU A 33 1.03 6.25 -7.38
N GLN A 34 0.48 5.84 -8.51
CA GLN A 34 -0.93 6.07 -8.83
C GLN A 34 -1.85 5.38 -7.83
N PHE A 35 -1.57 4.13 -7.50
CA PHE A 35 -2.39 3.37 -6.57
C PHE A 35 -2.44 4.02 -5.20
N PHE A 36 -1.27 4.32 -4.64
CA PHE A 36 -1.20 4.87 -3.29
C PHE A 36 -1.64 6.33 -3.21
N ASN A 37 -1.48 7.10 -4.28
CA ASN A 37 -2.05 8.44 -4.33
C ASN A 37 -3.58 8.38 -4.31
N THR A 38 -4.17 7.43 -5.02
CA THR A 38 -5.61 7.24 -5.01
C THR A 38 -6.10 6.84 -3.62
N LEU A 39 -5.41 5.90 -3.00
CA LEU A 39 -5.73 5.50 -1.63
C LEU A 39 -5.61 6.66 -0.65
N TYR A 40 -4.52 7.41 -0.76
CA TYR A 40 -4.26 8.58 0.09
C TYR A 40 -5.40 9.58 0.03
N LEU A 41 -5.91 9.86 -1.18
CA LEU A 41 -6.96 10.84 -1.36
C LEU A 41 -8.32 10.37 -0.82
N LYS A 42 -8.52 9.07 -0.70
CA LYS A 42 -9.80 8.51 -0.22
C LYS A 42 -9.85 8.32 1.28
N LEU A 43 -8.72 8.36 1.97
CA LEU A 43 -8.67 8.19 3.42
C LEU A 43 -8.59 9.54 4.12
N SER A 44 -9.10 9.61 5.35
CA SER A 44 -8.97 10.83 6.15
C SER A 44 -7.52 11.07 6.55
N ASN A 45 -7.19 12.33 6.87
CA ASN A 45 -5.83 12.67 7.28
C ASN A 45 -5.38 11.92 8.53
N ASP A 46 -6.29 11.72 9.48
CA ASP A 46 -5.97 11.01 10.71
C ASP A 46 -5.50 9.59 10.44
N ILE A 47 -6.13 8.92 9.49
CA ILE A 47 -5.74 7.57 9.10
C ILE A 47 -4.45 7.61 8.30
N ASN A 48 -4.36 8.55 7.35
CA ASN A 48 -3.18 8.64 6.47
C ASN A 48 -1.88 8.82 7.25
N GLU A 49 -1.91 9.60 8.32
CA GLU A 49 -0.72 9.87 9.11
C GLU A 49 -0.18 8.63 9.82
N LYS A 50 -0.99 7.60 9.96
CA LYS A 50 -0.65 6.40 10.72
C LYS A 50 -0.36 5.19 9.84
N ILE A 51 -0.42 5.35 8.52
CA ILE A 51 -0.12 4.28 7.58
C ILE A 51 1.37 4.28 7.24
N TYR A 52 1.94 3.11 7.15
CA TYR A 52 3.26 2.93 6.59
C TYR A 52 3.28 1.66 5.74
N LEU A 53 4.27 1.60 4.86
CA LEU A 53 4.41 0.51 3.91
C LEU A 53 5.67 -0.28 4.23
N LEU A 54 5.56 -1.61 4.12
CA LEU A 54 6.69 -2.50 4.33
C LEU A 54 7.03 -3.18 3.02
N ARG A 55 8.21 -2.88 2.48
CA ARG A 55 8.69 -3.46 1.23
C ARG A 55 9.28 -4.83 1.49
N LEU A 56 8.69 -5.84 0.87
CA LEU A 56 9.19 -7.21 0.97
C LEU A 56 10.25 -7.48 -0.10
N SER A 57 10.94 -8.59 0.05
CA SER A 57 12.06 -8.93 -0.83
C SER A 57 11.67 -9.21 -2.28
N ASP A 58 10.39 -9.49 -2.53
CA ASP A 58 9.87 -9.72 -3.89
C ASP A 58 9.26 -8.47 -4.51
N GLY A 59 9.34 -7.33 -3.82
CA GLY A 59 8.77 -6.07 -4.30
C GLY A 59 7.37 -5.78 -3.81
N THR A 60 6.74 -6.70 -3.08
CA THR A 60 5.41 -6.47 -2.51
C THR A 60 5.47 -5.36 -1.47
N LEU A 61 4.41 -4.57 -1.39
CA LEU A 61 4.23 -3.58 -0.34
C LEU A 61 3.10 -4.05 0.58
N ASN A 62 3.44 -4.31 1.84
CA ASN A 62 2.45 -4.53 2.89
C ASN A 62 1.98 -3.18 3.39
N VAL A 63 0.67 -3.02 3.56
CA VAL A 63 0.08 -1.80 4.12
C VAL A 63 -0.28 -2.08 5.56
N GLU A 64 0.30 -1.30 6.48
CA GLU A 64 0.13 -1.49 7.91
C GLU A 64 -0.24 -0.19 8.58
N TYR A 65 -0.99 -0.29 9.65
CA TYR A 65 -1.40 0.83 10.46
C TYR A 65 -0.54 0.89 11.72
N LYS A 66 -0.45 2.06 12.32
CA LYS A 66 0.43 2.38 13.44
C LYS A 66 0.58 1.28 14.51
N ASN A 67 -0.49 0.58 14.82
CA ASN A 67 -0.48 -0.42 15.89
C ASN A 67 -0.15 -1.83 15.38
N GLY A 68 0.40 -1.92 14.18
CA GLY A 68 0.69 -3.23 13.59
C GLY A 68 -0.51 -3.90 12.95
N LEU A 69 -1.63 -3.19 12.80
CA LEU A 69 -2.78 -3.74 12.11
C LEU A 69 -2.45 -3.90 10.62
N TYR A 70 -2.46 -5.13 10.15
CA TYR A 70 -2.21 -5.43 8.75
C TYR A 70 -3.48 -5.19 7.93
N ILE A 71 -3.37 -4.36 6.89
CA ILE A 71 -4.52 -3.99 6.07
C ILE A 71 -4.60 -4.83 4.81
N GLY A 72 -3.47 -5.13 4.22
CA GLY A 72 -3.39 -5.89 2.99
C GLY A 72 -2.05 -5.69 2.34
N LYS A 73 -1.87 -6.28 1.17
CA LYS A 73 -0.62 -6.12 0.43
C LYS A 73 -0.92 -5.97 -1.05
N ILE A 74 -0.01 -5.30 -1.75
CA ILE A 74 -0.12 -5.14 -3.19
C ILE A 74 1.26 -5.28 -3.81
N LYS A 75 1.32 -6.00 -4.92
CA LYS A 75 2.54 -6.14 -5.69
C LYS A 75 2.33 -5.55 -7.07
N LEU A 76 3.05 -4.48 -7.37
CA LEU A 76 3.01 -3.80 -8.67
C LEU A 76 4.38 -3.75 -9.32
N GLN A 77 5.36 -4.43 -8.72
CA GLN A 77 6.68 -4.62 -9.29
C GLN A 77 6.71 -5.91 -10.10
N GLY A 78 7.55 -5.92 -11.14
CA GLY A 78 7.70 -7.09 -11.97
C GLY A 78 6.53 -7.29 -12.93
N ARG A 79 6.39 -8.51 -13.44
CA ARG A 79 5.39 -8.83 -14.47
C ARG A 79 4.07 -9.30 -13.90
N LYS A 80 4.09 -9.91 -12.73
CA LYS A 80 2.88 -10.46 -12.11
C LYS A 80 2.45 -9.55 -10.98
N HIS A 81 1.28 -8.96 -11.12
CA HIS A 81 0.73 -8.04 -10.14
C HIS A 81 -0.39 -8.71 -9.36
N SER A 82 -0.54 -8.33 -8.11
CA SER A 82 -1.58 -8.90 -7.27
C SER A 82 -1.91 -7.95 -6.12
N MET A 83 -3.14 -8.06 -5.62
CA MET A 83 -3.61 -7.28 -4.47
C MET A 83 -4.39 -8.20 -3.56
N GLN A 84 -3.99 -8.25 -2.30
CA GLN A 84 -4.69 -9.01 -1.29
C GLN A 84 -5.75 -8.15 -0.62
N ILE A 85 -6.94 -8.69 -0.48
CA ILE A 85 -8.07 -8.00 0.13
C ILE A 85 -8.53 -8.81 1.34
N LEU A 86 -8.54 -8.19 2.50
CA LEU A 86 -8.98 -8.83 3.72
C LEU A 86 -10.48 -8.61 3.92
N LYS A 87 -11.21 -9.69 4.12
CA LYS A 87 -12.63 -9.65 4.48
C LYS A 87 -12.80 -9.66 5.99
N SER A 88 -11.88 -10.30 6.68
CA SER A 88 -11.84 -10.37 8.13
C SER A 88 -10.40 -10.68 8.55
N LEU A 89 -10.16 -10.82 9.84
CA LEU A 89 -8.83 -11.16 10.34
C LEU A 89 -8.34 -12.51 9.82
N TYR A 90 -9.26 -13.40 9.43
CA TYR A 90 -8.91 -14.76 9.03
C TYR A 90 -9.30 -15.12 7.60
N LYS A 91 -9.89 -14.18 6.86
CA LYS A 91 -10.32 -14.44 5.48
C LYS A 91 -9.82 -13.36 4.55
N SER A 92 -9.21 -13.79 3.46
CA SER A 92 -8.74 -12.88 2.43
C SER A 92 -8.90 -13.53 1.07
N TYR A 93 -8.83 -12.71 0.03
CA TYR A 93 -8.74 -13.18 -1.33
C TYR A 93 -7.78 -12.28 -2.11
N THR A 94 -7.32 -12.76 -3.26
CA THR A 94 -6.36 -12.04 -4.08
C THR A 94 -6.95 -11.73 -5.44
N VAL A 95 -6.76 -10.50 -5.92
CA VAL A 95 -7.15 -10.09 -7.26
C VAL A 95 -5.89 -9.78 -8.06
N TYR A 96 -5.98 -9.85 -9.38
CA TYR A 96 -4.82 -9.76 -10.26
C TYR A 96 -4.92 -8.62 -11.27
N ASP A 97 -6.01 -7.86 -11.23
CA ASP A 97 -6.21 -6.69 -12.08
C ASP A 97 -7.21 -5.74 -11.41
N ASP A 98 -7.47 -4.59 -12.06
CA ASP A 98 -8.45 -3.61 -11.62
C ASP A 98 -8.27 -3.17 -10.16
N PHE A 99 -7.01 -2.99 -9.75
CA PHE A 99 -6.68 -2.74 -8.36
C PHE A 99 -7.34 -1.48 -7.80
N ASN A 100 -7.44 -0.42 -8.60
CA ASN A 100 -8.07 0.82 -8.14
C ASN A 100 -9.54 0.63 -7.78
N GLU A 101 -10.22 -0.29 -8.46
CA GLU A 101 -11.62 -0.60 -8.14
C GLU A 101 -11.77 -1.29 -6.79
N HIS A 102 -10.72 -1.96 -6.33
CA HIS A 102 -10.74 -2.68 -5.06
C HIS A 102 -10.25 -1.84 -3.88
N ILE A 103 -9.85 -0.61 -4.11
CA ILE A 103 -9.43 0.29 -3.02
C ILE A 103 -10.59 0.49 -2.02
N SER A 104 -11.83 0.57 -2.51
CA SER A 104 -12.98 0.71 -1.64
C SER A 104 -13.10 -0.42 -0.62
N GLU A 105 -12.67 -1.61 -0.98
CA GLU A 105 -12.71 -2.76 -0.07
C GLU A 105 -11.67 -2.63 1.04
N TRP A 106 -10.50 -2.09 0.73
CA TRP A 106 -9.51 -1.75 1.74
C TRP A 106 -10.04 -0.69 2.70
N ILE A 107 -10.72 0.33 2.16
CA ILE A 107 -11.29 1.40 2.97
C ILE A 107 -12.39 0.85 3.88
N ASN A 108 -13.22 -0.05 3.36
CA ASN A 108 -14.25 -0.71 4.16
C ASN A 108 -13.64 -1.51 5.32
N TYR A 109 -12.51 -2.16 5.06
CA TYR A 109 -11.80 -2.90 6.10
C TYR A 109 -11.28 -1.95 7.18
N PHE A 110 -10.68 -0.81 6.79
CA PHE A 110 -10.27 0.22 7.73
C PHE A 110 -11.46 0.66 8.61
N ASP A 111 -12.58 1.00 7.96
CA ASP A 111 -13.76 1.47 8.68
C ASP A 111 -14.26 0.42 9.66
N LYS A 112 -14.26 -0.85 9.24
CA LYS A 112 -14.78 -1.93 10.07
C LYS A 112 -13.93 -2.15 11.33
N TYR A 113 -12.62 -2.10 11.21
CA TYR A 113 -11.73 -2.46 12.30
C TYR A 113 -11.22 -1.26 13.10
N LEU A 114 -11.05 -0.10 12.48
CA LEU A 114 -10.54 1.06 13.18
C LEU A 114 -11.62 1.77 13.99
N ARG A 115 -12.85 1.81 13.49
CA ARG A 115 -13.95 2.44 14.23
C ARG A 115 -14.32 1.67 15.48
N LYS A 116 -14.08 0.37 15.50
CA LYS A 116 -14.39 -0.44 16.67
C LYS A 116 -13.43 -0.19 17.83
N GLU A 117 -12.28 0.37 17.56
CA GLU A 117 -11.31 0.68 18.61
C GLU A 117 -11.60 2.01 19.29
N MET A 118 -12.51 2.78 18.76
CA MET A 118 -12.96 4.02 19.36
C MET A 118 -14.28 3.81 20.08
#